data_76d06d5b18925581a6e59ca07c11d4fc
#
_entry.id   76d06d5b18925581a6e59ca07c11d4fc
#
_cell.length_a   1.000
_cell.length_b   1.000
_cell.length_c   1.000
_cell.angle_alpha   90.00
_cell.angle_beta   90.00
_cell.angle_gamma   90.00
#
_symmetry.space_group_name_H-M   'P 1'
#
loop_
_entity.id
_entity.type
_entity.pdbx_description
1 polymer ?
#
loop_
_entity_poly.entity_id
_entity_poly.type
_entity_poly.pdbx_seq_one_letter_code
_entity_poly.pdbx_strand_id
1 'polypeptide(L)'
;MAKPNLLRLQDHDQITKELSFNIYDICYAVSEDQRRRYIEYIDEQYDADRLTRILSDVAEIIGANILNIARQDYDPQGASVALLMSERMLGRSSTATHVDKSHITVHTYPETHPHTGLASFRADIDVATCGVISPLKALNYLIDSFESDIVVCDYRVRGFTRDVKGKKHFIDHKINSVQDYLAKHIRQKYEMFDVNVYQENMFHTKMHIKDFDLDTYLFESHADDLSFKERQRIESLLRREIEELFHGRNLM
;
A
#
# COMPACT_ATOMS: atom_id res chain seq x y z
N MET A 1 6.85 26.08 -23.62
CA MET A 1 6.48 24.84 -22.92
C MET A 1 5.45 24.10 -23.76
N ALA A 2 5.81 22.99 -24.41
CA ALA A 2 4.88 22.20 -25.20
C ALA A 2 3.89 21.50 -24.24
N LYS A 3 2.57 21.71 -24.45
CA LYS A 3 1.55 20.96 -23.73
C LYS A 3 1.77 19.45 -23.95
N PRO A 4 1.73 18.59 -22.92
CA PRO A 4 1.80 17.16 -23.11
C PRO A 4 0.69 16.77 -24.10
N ASN A 5 1.02 16.02 -25.16
CA ASN A 5 0.05 15.40 -26.06
C ASN A 5 -0.79 14.43 -25.23
N LEU A 6 -1.89 14.91 -24.68
CA LEU A 6 -2.93 14.06 -24.15
C LEU A 6 -3.47 13.25 -25.33
N LEU A 7 -3.20 11.95 -25.33
CA LEU A 7 -3.85 11.02 -26.24
C LEU A 7 -5.36 11.23 -26.12
N ARG A 8 -6.03 11.69 -27.20
CA ARG A 8 -7.49 11.68 -27.24
C ARG A 8 -7.91 10.22 -27.36
N LEU A 9 -8.36 9.65 -26.27
CA LEU A 9 -8.84 8.28 -26.18
C LEU A 9 -10.29 8.22 -26.68
N GLN A 10 -10.68 7.12 -27.31
CA GLN A 10 -12.08 6.86 -27.66
C GLN A 10 -12.85 6.38 -26.43
N ASP A 11 -14.18 6.56 -26.42
CA ASP A 11 -15.10 6.36 -25.29
C ASP A 11 -15.13 4.95 -24.65
N HIS A 12 -14.29 4.01 -25.09
CA HIS A 12 -14.22 2.64 -24.55
C HIS A 12 -12.77 2.30 -24.15
N ASP A 13 -12.32 2.92 -23.06
CA ASP A 13 -10.99 2.67 -22.54
C ASP A 13 -10.93 1.28 -21.86
N GLN A 14 -10.21 0.33 -22.48
CA GLN A 14 -10.03 -1.04 -21.98
C GLN A 14 -8.72 -1.20 -21.21
N ILE A 15 -8.13 -0.09 -20.77
CA ILE A 15 -6.92 -0.11 -19.95
C ILE A 15 -7.28 -0.18 -18.48
N THR A 16 -6.64 -1.10 -17.76
CA THR A 16 -6.76 -1.23 -16.31
C THR A 16 -5.42 -0.93 -15.66
N LYS A 17 -5.44 -0.14 -14.60
CA LYS A 17 -4.26 0.23 -13.80
C LYS A 17 -4.46 -0.30 -12.38
N GLU A 18 -3.51 -1.07 -11.92
CA GLU A 18 -3.52 -1.65 -10.57
C GLU A 18 -2.32 -1.15 -9.79
N LEU A 19 -2.55 -0.76 -8.56
CA LEU A 19 -1.55 -0.38 -7.60
C LEU A 19 -1.80 -1.21 -6.33
N SER A 20 -0.90 -2.16 -6.06
CA SER A 20 -0.98 -3.07 -4.93
C SER A 20 0.12 -2.78 -3.93
N PHE A 21 -0.19 -2.92 -2.65
CA PHE A 21 0.77 -2.78 -1.56
C PHE A 21 0.72 -3.96 -0.61
N ASN A 22 1.91 -4.38 -0.17
CA ASN A 22 2.08 -5.09 1.09
C ASN A 22 2.90 -4.18 2.00
N ILE A 23 2.27 -3.74 3.07
CA ILE A 23 2.84 -2.83 4.06
C ILE A 23 3.08 -3.61 5.34
N TYR A 24 4.27 -3.47 5.93
CA TYR A 24 4.63 -4.13 7.19
C TYR A 24 5.12 -3.09 8.19
N ASP A 25 4.59 -3.20 9.40
CA ASP A 25 5.09 -2.56 10.61
C ASP A 25 5.54 -3.65 11.58
N ILE A 26 6.70 -3.47 12.22
CA ILE A 26 7.33 -4.48 13.07
C ILE A 26 7.51 -3.91 14.46
N CYS A 27 7.26 -4.74 15.45
CA CYS A 27 7.36 -4.35 16.84
C CYS A 27 7.96 -5.48 17.68
N TYR A 28 8.52 -5.13 18.83
CA TYR A 28 8.96 -6.07 19.84
C TYR A 28 8.23 -5.82 21.17
N ALA A 29 7.51 -6.83 21.63
CA ALA A 29 6.82 -6.81 22.92
C ALA A 29 7.53 -7.76 23.90
N VAL A 30 8.07 -7.20 24.99
CA VAL A 30 8.94 -7.91 25.94
C VAL A 30 8.18 -9.04 26.67
N SER A 31 6.93 -8.82 27.02
CA SER A 31 6.11 -9.76 27.80
C SER A 31 4.89 -10.24 27.01
N GLU A 32 4.28 -11.34 27.47
CA GLU A 32 3.04 -11.88 26.88
C GLU A 32 1.88 -10.88 27.02
N ASP A 33 1.81 -10.15 28.13
CA ASP A 33 0.79 -9.14 28.35
C ASP A 33 0.96 -7.93 27.39
N GLN A 34 2.20 -7.50 27.11
CA GLN A 34 2.45 -6.49 26.09
C GLN A 34 2.10 -6.97 24.68
N ARG A 35 2.36 -8.24 24.35
CA ARG A 35 1.95 -8.80 23.03
C ARG A 35 0.43 -8.74 22.84
N ARG A 36 -0.32 -9.09 23.89
CA ARG A 36 -1.79 -8.98 23.87
C ARG A 36 -2.24 -7.53 23.66
N ARG A 37 -1.68 -6.58 24.44
CA ARG A 37 -2.01 -5.15 24.30
C ARG A 37 -1.58 -4.57 22.94
N TYR A 38 -0.50 -5.07 22.35
CA TYR A 38 -0.11 -4.68 20.98
C TYR A 38 -1.20 -5.06 19.98
N ILE A 39 -1.74 -6.27 20.05
CA ILE A 39 -2.84 -6.68 19.16
C ILE A 39 -4.06 -5.80 19.37
N GLU A 40 -4.47 -5.58 20.62
CA GLU A 40 -5.60 -4.69 20.96
C GLU A 40 -5.37 -3.27 20.39
N TYR A 41 -4.16 -2.73 20.55
CA TYR A 41 -3.77 -1.42 20.02
C TYR A 41 -3.86 -1.36 18.48
N ILE A 42 -3.32 -2.35 17.79
CA ILE A 42 -3.33 -2.39 16.32
C ILE A 42 -4.76 -2.54 15.78
N ASP A 43 -5.57 -3.37 16.40
CA ASP A 43 -6.98 -3.53 16.00
C ASP A 43 -7.78 -2.24 16.18
N GLU A 44 -7.52 -1.48 17.26
CA GLU A 44 -8.13 -0.15 17.45
C GLU A 44 -7.60 0.88 16.45
N GLN A 45 -6.29 0.82 16.11
CA GLN A 45 -5.68 1.76 15.18
C GLN A 45 -6.10 1.52 13.73
N TYR A 46 -6.37 0.27 13.34
CA TYR A 46 -6.68 -0.11 11.95
C TYR A 46 -7.98 -0.89 11.87
N ASP A 47 -9.00 -0.45 12.62
CA ASP A 47 -10.36 -0.95 12.55
C ASP A 47 -11.02 -0.68 11.19
N ALA A 48 -12.13 -1.36 10.90
CA ALA A 48 -12.85 -1.20 9.66
C ALA A 48 -13.36 0.24 9.44
N ASP A 49 -13.63 1.01 10.49
CA ASP A 49 -14.05 2.42 10.39
C ASP A 49 -12.90 3.32 9.94
N ARG A 50 -11.71 3.19 10.52
CA ARG A 50 -10.52 3.96 10.08
C ARG A 50 -10.09 3.56 8.68
N LEU A 51 -10.04 2.26 8.38
CA LEU A 51 -9.73 1.77 7.04
C LEU A 51 -10.72 2.30 5.99
N THR A 52 -12.03 2.35 6.33
CA THR A 52 -13.05 2.95 5.45
C THR A 52 -12.75 4.42 5.17
N ARG A 53 -12.33 5.19 6.18
CA ARG A 53 -11.94 6.60 5.98
C ARG A 53 -10.74 6.71 5.04
N ILE A 54 -9.67 5.95 5.30
CA ILE A 54 -8.47 5.94 4.44
C ILE A 54 -8.83 5.62 2.99
N LEU A 55 -9.61 4.55 2.74
CA LEU A 55 -9.97 4.18 1.37
C LEU A 55 -10.95 5.20 0.73
N SER A 56 -11.80 5.85 1.51
CA SER A 56 -12.66 6.93 1.00
C SER A 56 -11.86 8.15 0.56
N ASP A 57 -10.83 8.52 1.32
CA ASP A 57 -9.91 9.60 0.94
C ASP A 57 -9.12 9.22 -0.33
N VAL A 58 -8.68 7.96 -0.46
CA VAL A 58 -8.07 7.44 -1.70
C VAL A 58 -9.01 7.62 -2.88
N ALA A 59 -10.29 7.25 -2.75
CA ALA A 59 -11.28 7.40 -3.82
C ALA A 59 -11.45 8.88 -4.22
N GLU A 60 -11.46 9.80 -3.26
CA GLU A 60 -11.50 11.24 -3.51
C GLU A 60 -10.24 11.75 -4.23
N ILE A 61 -9.05 11.38 -3.75
CA ILE A 61 -7.75 11.77 -4.33
C ILE A 61 -7.63 11.34 -5.79
N ILE A 62 -8.05 10.11 -6.11
CA ILE A 62 -8.00 9.60 -7.50
C ILE A 62 -9.14 10.16 -8.36
N GLY A 63 -10.17 10.78 -7.78
CA GLY A 63 -11.31 11.36 -8.47
C GLY A 63 -12.40 10.34 -8.83
N ALA A 64 -12.58 9.30 -8.02
CA ALA A 64 -13.63 8.31 -8.16
C ALA A 64 -14.85 8.64 -7.29
N ASN A 65 -16.01 8.07 -7.65
CA ASN A 65 -17.23 8.06 -6.83
C ASN A 65 -17.37 6.69 -6.17
N ILE A 66 -17.63 6.65 -4.87
CA ILE A 66 -17.92 5.41 -4.15
C ILE A 66 -19.36 4.98 -4.45
N LEU A 67 -19.54 3.74 -4.89
CA LEU A 67 -20.83 3.11 -5.19
C LEU A 67 -21.30 2.23 -4.04
N ASN A 68 -20.39 1.50 -3.42
CA ASN A 68 -20.69 0.59 -2.32
C ASN A 68 -19.46 0.42 -1.41
N ILE A 69 -19.72 0.14 -0.15
CA ILE A 69 -18.72 -0.15 0.88
C ILE A 69 -19.12 -1.45 1.57
N ALA A 70 -18.21 -2.43 1.59
CA ALA A 70 -18.29 -3.61 2.44
C ALA A 70 -17.14 -3.55 3.45
N ARG A 71 -17.44 -3.82 4.71
CA ARG A 71 -16.46 -3.75 5.80
C ARG A 71 -16.73 -4.78 6.88
N GLN A 72 -15.67 -5.25 7.51
CA GLN A 72 -15.76 -6.23 8.59
C GLN A 72 -14.52 -6.14 9.47
N ASP A 73 -14.73 -6.13 10.79
CA ASP A 73 -13.72 -6.47 11.77
C ASP A 73 -13.82 -7.96 12.08
N TYR A 74 -12.68 -8.62 12.26
CA TYR A 74 -12.62 -10.06 12.49
C TYR A 74 -12.38 -10.37 13.98
N ASP A 75 -12.90 -11.50 14.44
CA ASP A 75 -12.58 -12.10 15.73
C ASP A 75 -11.64 -13.30 15.47
N PRO A 76 -10.43 -13.36 16.07
CA PRO A 76 -9.99 -12.50 17.19
C PRO A 76 -9.34 -11.17 16.78
N GLN A 77 -8.95 -10.94 15.52
CA GLN A 77 -8.19 -9.75 15.13
C GLN A 77 -8.18 -9.51 13.62
N GLY A 78 -7.87 -8.27 13.23
CA GLY A 78 -7.77 -7.83 11.85
C GLY A 78 -9.09 -7.31 11.28
N ALA A 79 -8.99 -6.60 10.15
CA ALA A 79 -10.14 -6.00 9.49
C ALA A 79 -10.03 -6.10 7.96
N SER A 80 -11.16 -5.96 7.29
CA SER A 80 -11.21 -5.85 5.82
C SER A 80 -12.21 -4.80 5.41
N VAL A 81 -11.84 -4.02 4.39
CA VAL A 81 -12.73 -3.06 3.74
C VAL A 81 -12.58 -3.17 2.23
N ALA A 82 -13.71 -3.14 1.53
CA ALA A 82 -13.76 -3.11 0.08
C ALA A 82 -14.70 -2.00 -0.40
N LEU A 83 -14.22 -1.15 -1.30
CA LEU A 83 -14.99 -0.12 -1.97
C LEU A 83 -15.18 -0.48 -3.45
N LEU A 84 -16.42 -0.46 -3.92
CA LEU A 84 -16.73 -0.45 -5.34
C LEU A 84 -16.86 1.00 -5.78
N MET A 85 -16.21 1.35 -6.90
CA MET A 85 -16.13 2.74 -7.36
C MET A 85 -16.53 2.89 -8.82
N SER A 86 -16.92 4.13 -9.18
CA SER A 86 -17.11 4.57 -10.55
C SER A 86 -16.26 5.79 -10.88
N GLU A 87 -15.97 5.97 -12.16
CA GLU A 87 -15.31 7.18 -12.66
C GLU A 87 -16.24 8.40 -12.49
N ARG A 88 -15.70 9.51 -12.00
CA ARG A 88 -16.44 10.76 -11.88
C ARG A 88 -16.61 11.41 -13.26
N MET A 89 -17.76 11.22 -13.88
CA MET A 89 -18.10 11.79 -15.20
C MET A 89 -18.26 13.30 -15.11
N LEU A 90 -17.25 14.08 -15.50
CA LEU A 90 -17.36 15.52 -15.67
C LEU A 90 -18.09 15.84 -17.00
N GLY A 91 -19.41 16.04 -16.92
CA GLY A 91 -20.16 16.78 -17.94
C GLY A 91 -20.64 16.04 -19.19
N ARG A 92 -20.75 14.71 -19.18
CA ARG A 92 -21.45 13.95 -20.23
C ARG A 92 -22.59 13.11 -19.64
N SER A 93 -23.82 13.47 -20.01
CA SER A 93 -24.99 12.60 -19.86
C SER A 93 -24.86 11.44 -20.85
N SER A 94 -24.20 10.36 -20.47
CA SER A 94 -24.30 9.10 -21.18
C SER A 94 -25.10 8.12 -20.32
N THR A 95 -26.22 7.67 -20.85
CA THR A 95 -27.10 6.64 -20.32
C THR A 95 -26.51 5.22 -20.39
N ALA A 96 -25.20 5.09 -20.60
CA ALA A 96 -24.50 3.83 -20.54
C ALA A 96 -24.04 3.57 -19.09
N THR A 97 -24.82 2.81 -18.37
CA THR A 97 -24.46 2.21 -17.09
C THR A 97 -23.35 1.17 -17.31
N HIS A 98 -22.14 1.64 -17.56
CA HIS A 98 -20.99 0.78 -17.35
C HIS A 98 -20.84 0.65 -15.84
N VAL A 99 -21.11 -0.55 -15.33
CA VAL A 99 -20.69 -0.91 -13.97
C VAL A 99 -19.16 -0.81 -13.97
N ASP A 100 -18.66 0.27 -13.41
CA ASP A 100 -17.22 0.51 -13.35
C ASP A 100 -16.57 -0.64 -12.58
N LYS A 101 -15.52 -1.18 -13.17
CA LYS A 101 -14.74 -2.30 -12.63
C LYS A 101 -13.66 -1.81 -11.68
N SER A 102 -13.78 -0.56 -11.16
CA SER A 102 -12.82 0.03 -10.25
C SER A 102 -13.16 -0.35 -8.81
N HIS A 103 -12.16 -0.75 -8.06
CA HIS A 103 -12.32 -1.10 -6.64
C HIS A 103 -11.07 -0.78 -5.85
N ILE A 104 -11.25 -0.62 -4.54
CA ILE A 104 -10.16 -0.57 -3.58
C ILE A 104 -10.48 -1.60 -2.50
N THR A 105 -9.46 -2.36 -2.10
CA THR A 105 -9.57 -3.29 -0.98
C THR A 105 -8.42 -3.12 -0.03
N VAL A 106 -8.66 -3.38 1.25
CA VAL A 106 -7.63 -3.52 2.27
C VAL A 106 -7.95 -4.69 3.18
N HIS A 107 -6.93 -5.45 3.53
CA HIS A 107 -6.98 -6.52 4.52
C HIS A 107 -5.83 -6.34 5.50
N THR A 108 -6.09 -6.45 6.80
CA THR A 108 -5.08 -6.33 7.83
C THR A 108 -4.84 -7.66 8.55
N TYR A 109 -3.58 -7.88 8.91
CA TYR A 109 -3.11 -9.12 9.53
C TYR A 109 -2.15 -8.80 10.68
N PRO A 110 -2.67 -8.45 11.87
CA PRO A 110 -1.84 -8.34 13.06
C PRO A 110 -1.44 -9.73 13.55
N GLU A 111 -0.17 -9.90 13.94
CA GLU A 111 0.30 -11.15 14.52
C GLU A 111 1.34 -10.93 15.62
N THR A 112 1.53 -11.93 16.48
CA THR A 112 2.63 -11.99 17.45
C THR A 112 3.29 -13.35 17.43
N HIS A 113 4.63 -13.38 17.43
CA HIS A 113 5.37 -14.63 17.55
C HIS A 113 5.41 -15.10 19.02
N PRO A 114 4.91 -16.31 19.34
CA PRO A 114 4.68 -16.74 20.73
C PRO A 114 5.95 -16.85 21.57
N HIS A 115 7.12 -17.04 20.95
CA HIS A 115 8.36 -17.36 21.68
C HIS A 115 9.47 -16.30 21.52
N THR A 116 9.42 -15.43 20.51
CA THR A 116 10.50 -14.46 20.24
C THR A 116 10.24 -13.08 20.81
N GLY A 117 8.98 -12.71 21.00
CA GLY A 117 8.54 -11.36 21.36
C GLY A 117 8.35 -10.46 20.15
N LEU A 118 8.64 -10.92 18.93
CA LEU A 118 8.32 -10.20 17.72
C LEU A 118 6.81 -10.12 17.53
N ALA A 119 6.37 -8.97 17.08
CA ALA A 119 5.01 -8.70 16.65
C ALA A 119 5.06 -7.99 15.30
N SER A 120 4.10 -8.24 14.44
CA SER A 120 4.02 -7.61 13.14
C SER A 120 2.58 -7.24 12.78
N PHE A 121 2.46 -6.18 12.04
CA PHE A 121 1.22 -5.78 11.39
C PHE A 121 1.47 -5.76 9.88
N ARG A 122 0.62 -6.44 9.13
CA ARG A 122 0.62 -6.38 7.67
C ARG A 122 -0.69 -5.82 7.17
N ALA A 123 -0.62 -4.91 6.20
CA ALA A 123 -1.78 -4.46 5.43
C ALA A 123 -1.56 -4.76 3.95
N ASP A 124 -2.49 -5.51 3.35
CA ASP A 124 -2.55 -5.75 1.91
C ASP A 124 -3.59 -4.81 1.31
N ILE A 125 -3.19 -3.98 0.35
CA ILE A 125 -4.05 -2.96 -0.26
C ILE A 125 -3.99 -3.09 -1.78
N ASP A 126 -5.16 -3.13 -2.43
CA ASP A 126 -5.29 -3.13 -3.88
C ASP A 126 -6.16 -1.98 -4.35
N VAL A 127 -5.63 -1.17 -5.28
CA VAL A 127 -6.36 -0.07 -5.94
C VAL A 127 -6.41 -0.38 -7.44
N ALA A 128 -7.53 -0.90 -7.91
CA ALA A 128 -7.75 -1.19 -9.32
C ALA A 128 -8.67 -0.14 -9.95
N THR A 129 -8.20 0.49 -11.04
CA THR A 129 -8.92 1.54 -11.75
C THR A 129 -8.98 1.25 -13.24
N CYS A 130 -10.05 1.72 -13.90
CA CYS A 130 -10.19 1.69 -15.35
C CYS A 130 -10.07 3.09 -15.94
N GLY A 131 -9.84 3.19 -17.23
CA GLY A 131 -9.90 4.44 -17.97
C GLY A 131 -8.83 5.46 -17.57
N VAL A 132 -9.24 6.71 -17.42
CA VAL A 132 -8.30 7.84 -17.21
C VAL A 132 -7.87 8.01 -15.75
N ILE A 133 -8.54 7.32 -14.82
CA ILE A 133 -8.16 7.38 -13.40
C ILE A 133 -6.78 6.74 -13.21
N SER A 134 -5.92 7.42 -12.45
CA SER A 134 -4.59 6.90 -12.10
C SER A 134 -4.51 6.63 -10.59
N PRO A 135 -4.31 5.38 -10.16
CA PRO A 135 -4.16 5.05 -8.75
C PRO A 135 -2.85 5.61 -8.16
N LEU A 136 -1.84 5.92 -8.99
CA LEU A 136 -0.58 6.53 -8.56
C LEU A 136 -0.77 7.90 -7.87
N LYS A 137 -1.90 8.57 -8.04
CA LYS A 137 -2.21 9.81 -7.31
C LYS A 137 -2.34 9.58 -5.80
N ALA A 138 -2.80 8.40 -5.38
CA ALA A 138 -2.97 8.04 -3.98
C ALA A 138 -1.71 7.40 -3.36
N LEU A 139 -0.66 7.15 -4.14
CA LEU A 139 0.55 6.46 -3.70
C LEU A 139 1.13 7.00 -2.39
N ASN A 140 1.38 8.31 -2.34
CA ASN A 140 1.98 8.96 -1.17
C ASN A 140 1.03 8.94 0.04
N TYR A 141 -0.25 9.21 -0.18
CA TYR A 141 -1.25 9.20 0.87
C TYR A 141 -1.38 7.81 1.52
N LEU A 142 -1.38 6.74 0.71
CA LEU A 142 -1.43 5.37 1.24
C LEU A 142 -0.20 5.04 2.07
N ILE A 143 1.01 5.37 1.61
CA ILE A 143 2.23 5.13 2.37
C ILE A 143 2.24 5.93 3.69
N ASP A 144 1.79 7.20 3.65
CA ASP A 144 1.74 8.07 4.84
C ASP A 144 0.60 7.69 5.83
N SER A 145 -0.43 6.95 5.37
CA SER A 145 -1.54 6.52 6.22
C SER A 145 -1.21 5.33 7.13
N PHE A 146 -0.12 4.61 6.81
CA PHE A 146 0.37 3.48 7.58
C PHE A 146 1.80 3.78 8.03
N GLU A 147 2.05 3.70 9.33
CA GLU A 147 3.40 3.83 9.90
C GLU A 147 4.16 2.54 9.61
N SER A 148 4.86 2.48 8.46
CA SER A 148 5.43 1.24 7.95
C SER A 148 6.95 1.25 7.94
N ASP A 149 7.53 0.10 8.28
CA ASP A 149 8.95 -0.19 8.15
C ASP A 149 9.31 -0.67 6.75
N ILE A 150 8.42 -1.47 6.16
CA ILE A 150 8.60 -2.05 4.84
C ILE A 150 7.36 -1.81 4.00
N VAL A 151 7.58 -1.37 2.76
CA VAL A 151 6.53 -1.24 1.75
C VAL A 151 6.96 -1.96 0.48
N VAL A 152 6.17 -2.92 0.06
CA VAL A 152 6.29 -3.55 -1.26
C VAL A 152 5.16 -3.02 -2.11
N CYS A 153 5.49 -2.40 -3.23
CA CYS A 153 4.54 -1.75 -4.11
C CYS A 153 4.64 -2.30 -5.52
N ASP A 154 3.52 -2.74 -6.07
CA ASP A 154 3.38 -3.19 -7.45
C ASP A 154 2.44 -2.27 -8.20
N TYR A 155 2.93 -1.72 -9.32
CA TYR A 155 2.10 -1.01 -10.27
C TYR A 155 2.06 -1.75 -11.60
N ARG A 156 0.87 -2.06 -12.09
CA ARG A 156 0.67 -2.80 -13.34
C ARG A 156 -0.37 -2.13 -14.22
N VAL A 157 -0.07 -2.07 -15.53
CA VAL A 157 -1.01 -1.62 -16.55
C VAL A 157 -1.36 -2.78 -17.48
N ARG A 158 -2.66 -3.06 -17.63
CA ARG A 158 -3.19 -4.17 -18.46
C ARG A 158 -4.19 -3.67 -19.48
N GLY A 159 -4.37 -4.45 -20.55
CA GLY A 159 -5.28 -4.10 -21.62
C GLY A 159 -4.65 -3.13 -22.62
N PHE A 160 -5.47 -2.32 -23.25
CA PHE A 160 -5.01 -1.30 -24.21
C PHE A 160 -6.06 -0.21 -24.36
N THR A 161 -5.60 0.95 -24.83
CA THR A 161 -6.48 2.01 -25.32
C THR A 161 -6.19 2.30 -26.78
N ARG A 162 -7.05 3.08 -27.46
CA ARG A 162 -6.84 3.50 -28.85
C ARG A 162 -6.77 5.02 -28.94
N ASP A 163 -5.87 5.50 -29.79
CA ASP A 163 -5.87 6.91 -30.19
C ASP A 163 -6.95 7.20 -31.24
N VAL A 164 -7.13 8.45 -31.59
CA VAL A 164 -8.11 8.92 -32.59
C VAL A 164 -7.88 8.32 -34.01
N LYS A 165 -6.72 7.69 -34.26
CA LYS A 165 -6.39 7.00 -35.49
C LYS A 165 -6.62 5.49 -35.40
N GLY A 166 -7.10 5.00 -34.25
CA GLY A 166 -7.36 3.59 -33.97
C GLY A 166 -6.12 2.77 -33.59
N LYS A 167 -4.94 3.38 -33.45
CA LYS A 167 -3.72 2.71 -33.02
C LYS A 167 -3.82 2.30 -31.54
N LYS A 168 -3.46 1.06 -31.22
CA LYS A 168 -3.42 0.54 -29.85
C LYS A 168 -2.22 1.09 -29.08
N HIS A 169 -2.49 1.43 -27.80
CA HIS A 169 -1.49 1.81 -26.80
C HIS A 169 -1.70 0.95 -25.58
N PHE A 170 -0.67 0.24 -25.13
CA PHE A 170 -0.73 -0.68 -23.98
C PHE A 170 -0.34 0.01 -22.67
N ILE A 171 0.08 1.25 -22.74
CA ILE A 171 0.27 2.17 -21.63
C ILE A 171 -0.08 3.58 -22.11
N ASP A 172 -0.75 4.37 -21.27
CA ASP A 172 -1.30 5.69 -21.61
C ASP A 172 -0.49 6.86 -21.03
N HIS A 173 0.56 6.56 -20.26
CA HIS A 173 1.44 7.55 -19.62
C HIS A 173 2.89 7.06 -19.62
N LYS A 174 3.81 7.98 -19.30
CA LYS A 174 5.22 7.64 -19.11
C LYS A 174 5.48 7.26 -17.66
N ILE A 175 6.11 6.12 -17.46
CA ILE A 175 6.61 5.66 -16.18
C ILE A 175 7.90 4.86 -16.41
N ASN A 176 8.94 5.14 -15.61
CA ASN A 176 10.15 4.33 -15.56
C ASN A 176 10.23 3.57 -14.23
N SER A 177 9.72 4.16 -13.17
CA SER A 177 9.67 3.59 -11.83
C SER A 177 8.51 4.20 -11.05
N VAL A 178 7.96 3.44 -10.09
CA VAL A 178 7.03 3.97 -9.09
C VAL A 178 7.69 5.07 -8.28
N GLN A 179 9.01 5.01 -8.06
CA GLN A 179 9.78 6.02 -7.33
C GLN A 179 9.65 7.43 -7.93
N ASP A 180 9.37 7.57 -9.25
CA ASP A 180 9.18 8.87 -9.91
C ASP A 180 7.97 9.63 -9.35
N TYR A 181 7.02 8.92 -8.72
CA TYR A 181 5.77 9.45 -8.16
C TYR A 181 5.82 9.68 -6.65
N LEU A 182 6.90 9.25 -5.98
CA LEU A 182 7.05 9.38 -4.54
C LEU A 182 7.43 10.81 -4.13
N ALA A 183 6.82 11.27 -3.05
CA ALA A 183 7.14 12.54 -2.43
C ALA A 183 8.57 12.56 -1.84
N LYS A 184 9.14 13.74 -1.70
CA LYS A 184 10.53 13.89 -1.24
C LYS A 184 10.76 13.29 0.16
N HIS A 185 9.81 13.47 1.09
CA HIS A 185 9.94 12.97 2.45
C HIS A 185 9.96 11.43 2.49
N ILE A 186 9.15 10.74 1.68
CA ILE A 186 9.14 9.28 1.55
C ILE A 186 10.49 8.81 0.99
N ARG A 187 10.99 9.43 -0.08
CA ARG A 187 12.31 9.09 -0.65
C ARG A 187 13.47 9.34 0.32
N GLN A 188 13.30 10.24 1.28
CA GLN A 188 14.28 10.49 2.33
C GLN A 188 14.21 9.43 3.44
N LYS A 189 12.99 8.99 3.81
CA LYS A 189 12.73 8.00 4.88
C LYS A 189 13.17 6.59 4.49
N TYR A 190 12.95 6.18 3.22
CA TYR A 190 13.13 4.80 2.79
C TYR A 190 14.35 4.61 1.87
N GLU A 191 15.04 3.48 2.02
CA GLU A 191 15.88 2.89 0.98
C GLU A 191 14.99 2.09 0.03
N MET A 192 15.26 2.18 -1.30
CA MET A 192 14.32 1.71 -2.31
C MET A 192 15.01 0.87 -3.36
N PHE A 193 14.31 -0.16 -3.84
CA PHE A 193 14.80 -1.11 -4.82
C PHE A 193 13.74 -1.40 -5.88
N ASP A 194 14.07 -1.24 -7.16
CA ASP A 194 13.19 -1.53 -8.29
C ASP A 194 13.52 -2.88 -8.94
N VAL A 195 12.46 -3.64 -9.27
CA VAL A 195 12.51 -4.82 -10.12
C VAL A 195 11.42 -4.70 -11.18
N ASN A 196 11.69 -3.96 -12.26
CA ASN A 196 10.68 -3.65 -13.27
C ASN A 196 10.71 -4.63 -14.44
N VAL A 197 9.53 -5.03 -14.92
CA VAL A 197 9.35 -5.84 -16.13
C VAL A 197 8.64 -4.97 -17.19
N TYR A 198 9.41 -4.15 -17.88
CA TYR A 198 8.89 -3.15 -18.80
C TYR A 198 8.06 -3.73 -19.95
N GLN A 199 8.38 -4.94 -20.41
CA GLN A 199 7.64 -5.63 -21.48
C GLN A 199 6.22 -6.01 -21.06
N GLU A 200 6.00 -6.15 -19.75
CA GLU A 200 4.70 -6.50 -19.15
C GLU A 200 3.98 -5.29 -18.54
N ASN A 201 4.55 -4.07 -18.68
CA ASN A 201 4.08 -2.87 -18.00
C ASN A 201 3.90 -3.08 -16.48
N MET A 202 4.86 -3.78 -15.88
CA MET A 202 4.90 -4.09 -14.44
C MET A 202 6.09 -3.38 -13.81
N PHE A 203 5.80 -2.65 -12.73
CA PHE A 203 6.76 -1.83 -11.98
C PHE A 203 6.67 -2.25 -10.51
N HIS A 204 7.71 -2.89 -10.03
CA HIS A 204 7.82 -3.41 -8.68
C HIS A 204 8.86 -2.61 -7.91
N THR A 205 8.46 -2.02 -6.77
CA THR A 205 9.36 -1.25 -5.90
C THR A 205 9.24 -1.79 -4.48
N LYS A 206 10.37 -2.14 -3.89
CA LYS A 206 10.48 -2.46 -2.46
C LYS A 206 11.13 -1.32 -1.73
N MET A 207 10.66 -1.03 -0.55
CA MET A 207 11.17 0.03 0.31
C MET A 207 11.29 -0.47 1.74
N HIS A 208 12.37 -0.10 2.43
CA HIS A 208 12.48 -0.27 3.88
C HIS A 208 13.05 0.99 4.51
N ILE A 209 12.74 1.21 5.79
CA ILE A 209 13.21 2.38 6.55
C ILE A 209 14.74 2.40 6.62
N LYS A 210 15.36 3.59 6.44
CA LYS A 210 16.84 3.75 6.47
C LYS A 210 17.41 3.74 7.87
N ASP A 211 16.75 4.48 8.74
CA ASP A 211 17.24 4.74 10.09
C ASP A 211 16.57 3.78 11.06
N PHE A 212 17.35 2.96 11.73
CA PHE A 212 16.89 2.05 12.77
C PHE A 212 17.18 2.65 14.15
N ASP A 213 16.11 2.88 14.90
CA ASP A 213 16.18 3.27 16.30
C ASP A 213 15.41 2.23 17.14
N LEU A 214 16.09 1.53 18.04
CA LEU A 214 15.50 0.45 18.82
C LEU A 214 14.27 0.91 19.61
N ASP A 215 14.26 2.15 20.13
CA ASP A 215 13.14 2.66 20.90
C ASP A 215 11.83 2.75 20.10
N THR A 216 11.90 2.96 18.78
CA THR A 216 10.70 2.99 17.92
C THR A 216 10.09 1.62 17.70
N TYR A 217 10.84 0.55 17.95
CA TYR A 217 10.40 -0.84 17.80
C TYR A 217 9.93 -1.49 19.11
N LEU A 218 10.11 -0.82 20.26
CA LEU A 218 9.75 -1.39 21.56
C LEU A 218 8.34 -0.94 21.97
N PHE A 219 7.42 -1.90 22.03
CA PHE A 219 6.05 -1.60 22.48
C PHE A 219 6.00 -1.41 23.99
N GLU A 220 5.59 -0.20 24.42
CA GLU A 220 5.47 0.18 25.84
C GLU A 220 6.73 -0.12 26.67
N SER A 221 7.90 0.05 26.08
CA SER A 221 9.19 -0.16 26.72
C SER A 221 10.24 0.77 26.12
N HIS A 222 11.35 0.99 26.82
CA HIS A 222 12.46 1.78 26.35
C HIS A 222 13.75 0.96 26.32
N ALA A 223 14.65 1.28 25.40
CA ALA A 223 15.94 0.61 25.31
C ALA A 223 16.74 0.75 26.63
N ASP A 224 16.53 1.83 27.39
CA ASP A 224 17.19 2.04 28.66
C ASP A 224 16.73 1.11 29.79
N ASP A 225 15.55 0.51 29.67
CA ASP A 225 15.03 -0.50 30.60
C ASP A 225 15.64 -1.89 30.39
N LEU A 226 16.39 -2.08 29.29
CA LEU A 226 16.95 -3.36 28.90
C LEU A 226 18.45 -3.43 29.24
N SER A 227 18.92 -4.61 29.63
CA SER A 227 20.35 -4.86 29.75
C SER A 227 21.05 -4.79 28.37
N PHE A 228 22.34 -4.49 28.35
CA PHE A 228 23.11 -4.42 27.11
C PHE A 228 22.99 -5.70 26.24
N LYS A 229 22.99 -6.86 26.89
CA LYS A 229 22.85 -8.15 26.20
C LYS A 229 21.46 -8.33 25.56
N GLU A 230 20.42 -7.88 26.25
CA GLU A 230 19.05 -7.93 25.74
C GLU A 230 18.85 -6.97 24.56
N ARG A 231 19.36 -5.73 24.67
CA ARG A 231 19.36 -4.77 23.55
C ARG A 231 19.95 -5.38 22.29
N GLN A 232 21.17 -5.93 22.39
CA GLN A 232 21.85 -6.55 21.24
C GLN A 232 21.06 -7.72 20.65
N ARG A 233 20.45 -8.55 21.52
CA ARG A 233 19.64 -9.67 21.07
C ARG A 233 18.37 -9.20 20.33
N ILE A 234 17.65 -8.24 20.90
CA ILE A 234 16.41 -7.71 20.33
C ILE A 234 16.69 -6.99 19.01
N GLU A 235 17.72 -6.14 18.99
CA GLU A 235 18.15 -5.45 17.76
C GLU A 235 18.49 -6.45 16.64
N SER A 236 19.22 -7.51 16.95
CA SER A 236 19.56 -8.55 15.98
C SER A 236 18.32 -9.28 15.46
N LEU A 237 17.33 -9.55 16.32
CA LEU A 237 16.06 -10.16 15.92
C LEU A 237 15.24 -9.25 15.00
N LEU A 238 15.08 -7.98 15.38
CA LEU A 238 14.34 -7.00 14.60
C LEU A 238 14.97 -6.77 13.22
N ARG A 239 16.29 -6.57 13.16
CA ARG A 239 17.01 -6.40 11.89
C ARG A 239 16.86 -7.61 10.98
N ARG A 240 16.94 -8.81 11.55
CA ARG A 240 16.75 -10.05 10.81
C ARG A 240 15.32 -10.13 10.27
N GLU A 241 14.31 -9.82 11.07
CA GLU A 241 12.91 -9.84 10.67
C GLU A 241 12.66 -8.86 9.51
N ILE A 242 13.17 -7.62 9.62
CA ILE A 242 13.10 -6.61 8.54
C ILE A 242 13.71 -7.15 7.25
N GLU A 243 14.89 -7.73 7.31
CA GLU A 243 15.60 -8.29 6.16
C GLU A 243 14.82 -9.48 5.53
N GLU A 244 14.30 -10.39 6.36
CA GLU A 244 13.55 -11.56 5.87
C GLU A 244 12.25 -11.13 5.19
N LEU A 245 11.50 -10.19 5.75
CA LEU A 245 10.30 -9.63 5.16
C LEU A 245 10.59 -8.84 3.89
N PHE A 246 11.64 -7.99 3.91
CA PHE A 246 12.04 -7.22 2.74
C PHE A 246 12.47 -8.11 1.58
N HIS A 247 13.21 -9.19 1.85
CA HIS A 247 13.64 -10.14 0.83
C HIS A 247 12.59 -11.18 0.46
N GLY A 248 11.57 -11.38 1.30
CA GLY A 248 10.53 -12.41 1.13
C GLY A 248 11.09 -13.84 1.25
N ARG A 249 12.11 -14.03 2.09
CA ARG A 249 12.76 -15.33 2.33
C ARG A 249 13.51 -15.34 3.65
N ASN A 250 13.60 -16.53 4.28
CA ASN A 250 14.40 -16.69 5.48
C ASN A 250 15.89 -16.50 5.18
N LEU A 251 16.59 -15.81 6.07
CA LEU A 251 18.05 -15.71 6.05
C LEU A 251 18.67 -16.96 6.67
N MET A 252 19.68 -17.52 5.99
CA MET A 252 20.41 -18.69 6.49
C MET A 252 21.40 -18.31 7.58
#